data_14bfa286e110caf8f4c4d794c3d3cc3c
#
_entry.id   14bfa286e110caf8f4c4d794c3d3cc3c
#
_cell.length_a   1.000
_cell.length_b   1.000
_cell.length_c   1.000
_cell.angle_alpha   90.00
_cell.angle_beta   90.00
_cell.angle_gamma   90.00
#
_symmetry.space_group_name_H-M   'P 1'
#
loop_
_entity.id
_entity.type
_entity.pdbx_description
1 polymer ?
#
loop_
_entity_poly.entity_id
_entity_poly.type
_entity_poly.pdbx_seq_one_letter_code
_entity_poly.pdbx_strand_id
1 'polypeptide(L)'
;GVVVGYLFALPWTAGQPPALDARTCELPRAPDCLYLHDLSVSPRARAGGTGRALVEAFMGHLALLGLARAALVAVQDSVPYWERFGFRVAALAAPRQAALNTYGRAVAYMERPTTTGT
;
A
#
# COMPACT_ATOMS: atom_id res chain seq x y z
N GLY A 1 16.19 -15.26 -15.75
CA GLY A 1 14.78 -15.01 -15.90
C GLY A 1 14.43 -13.57 -16.13
N VAL A 2 13.20 -13.34 -16.48
CA VAL A 2 12.66 -12.00 -16.75
C VAL A 2 11.78 -11.59 -15.57
N VAL A 3 11.98 -10.36 -15.05
CA VAL A 3 11.10 -9.82 -14.03
C VAL A 3 9.78 -9.42 -14.70
N VAL A 4 8.68 -10.05 -14.27
CA VAL A 4 7.34 -9.75 -14.79
C VAL A 4 6.53 -8.86 -13.88
N GLY A 5 7.01 -8.67 -12.64
CA GLY A 5 6.37 -7.78 -11.69
C GLY A 5 7.12 -7.75 -10.37
N TYR A 6 6.82 -6.72 -9.56
CA TYR A 6 7.39 -6.59 -8.21
C TYR A 6 6.45 -5.82 -7.31
N LEU A 7 6.64 -6.01 -6.02
CA LEU A 7 5.95 -5.25 -4.98
C LEU A 7 6.98 -4.80 -3.97
N PHE A 8 6.96 -3.51 -3.62
CA PHE A 8 7.84 -2.94 -2.61
C PHE A 8 7.01 -2.45 -1.43
N ALA A 9 7.37 -2.91 -0.24
CA ALA A 9 6.67 -2.56 0.98
C ALA A 9 7.66 -2.33 2.10
N LEU A 10 7.25 -1.54 3.09
CA LEU A 10 8.08 -1.25 4.27
C LEU A 10 7.23 -1.12 5.53
N PRO A 11 7.79 -1.48 6.70
CA PRO A 11 7.12 -1.19 7.97
C PRO A 11 7.04 0.33 8.15
N TRP A 12 5.88 0.82 8.59
CA TRP A 12 5.63 2.26 8.64
C TRP A 12 4.63 2.62 9.72
N THR A 13 4.34 3.90 9.84
CA THR A 13 3.31 4.42 10.76
C THR A 13 2.03 4.72 9.99
N ALA A 14 0.93 4.11 10.39
CA ALA A 14 -0.36 4.32 9.76
C ALA A 14 -0.78 5.78 9.84
N GLY A 15 -1.43 6.28 8.80
CA GLY A 15 -1.86 7.67 8.71
C GLY A 15 -0.77 8.67 8.36
N GLN A 16 0.46 8.21 8.09
CA GLN A 16 1.59 9.07 7.76
C GLN A 16 2.30 8.59 6.50
N PRO A 17 1.62 8.59 5.33
CA PRO A 17 2.24 8.06 4.12
C PRO A 17 3.58 8.73 3.83
N PRO A 18 4.60 7.96 3.39
CA PRO A 18 5.89 8.52 3.04
C PRO A 18 5.77 9.53 1.91
N ALA A 19 6.74 10.46 1.82
CA ALA A 19 6.78 11.39 0.71
C ALA A 19 6.97 10.62 -0.61
N LEU A 20 6.31 11.09 -1.66
CA LEU A 20 6.27 10.39 -2.95
C LEU A 20 7.67 10.19 -3.54
N ASP A 21 8.55 11.17 -3.37
CA ASP A 21 9.89 11.17 -3.96
C ASP A 21 11.00 11.02 -2.93
N ALA A 22 10.69 10.52 -1.74
CA ALA A 22 11.69 10.33 -0.69
C ALA A 22 12.77 9.36 -1.15
N ARG A 23 14.01 9.83 -1.21
CA ARG A 23 15.17 9.02 -1.60
C ARG A 23 15.65 8.15 -0.45
N THR A 24 15.45 8.62 0.77
CA THR A 24 15.79 7.89 1.99
C THR A 24 14.60 7.92 2.92
N CYS A 25 14.30 6.78 3.51
CA CYS A 25 13.24 6.66 4.50
C CYS A 25 13.85 6.13 5.78
N GLU A 26 13.78 6.89 6.87
CA GLU A 26 14.06 6.33 8.17
C GLU A 26 12.85 5.51 8.59
N LEU A 27 13.06 4.24 8.87
CA LEU A 27 11.99 3.39 9.35
C LEU A 27 11.61 3.80 10.77
N PRO A 28 10.29 3.81 11.09
CA PRO A 28 9.86 4.13 12.45
C PRO A 28 10.36 3.08 13.43
N ARG A 29 10.61 3.48 14.68
CA ARG A 29 11.05 2.56 15.74
C ARG A 29 9.98 1.57 16.12
N ALA A 30 8.73 1.98 16.08
CA ALA A 30 7.58 1.16 16.46
C ALA A 30 6.55 1.19 15.32
N PRO A 31 6.82 0.52 14.19
CA PRO A 31 5.87 0.50 13.09
C PRO A 31 4.58 -0.21 13.51
N ASP A 32 3.46 0.25 13.00
CA ASP A 32 2.15 -0.35 13.25
C ASP A 32 1.45 -0.78 11.98
N CYS A 33 2.07 -0.55 10.81
CA CYS A 33 1.51 -1.00 9.54
C CYS A 33 2.61 -1.47 8.59
N LEU A 34 2.20 -2.23 7.59
CA LEU A 34 3.03 -2.52 6.43
C LEU A 34 2.52 -1.65 5.29
N TYR A 35 3.35 -0.72 4.83
CA TYR A 35 2.99 0.23 3.80
C TYR A 35 3.41 -0.30 2.44
N LEU A 36 2.45 -0.49 1.54
CA LEU A 36 2.70 -0.90 0.17
C LEU A 36 3.06 0.34 -0.63
N HIS A 37 4.34 0.48 -0.95
CA HIS A 37 4.86 1.68 -1.60
C HIS A 37 4.74 1.61 -3.12
N ASP A 38 4.95 0.45 -3.70
CA ASP A 38 4.92 0.29 -5.15
C ASP A 38 4.54 -1.13 -5.54
N LEU A 39 3.72 -1.23 -6.58
CA LEU A 39 3.36 -2.49 -7.22
C LEU A 39 3.40 -2.27 -8.72
N SER A 40 4.21 -3.08 -9.40
CA SER A 40 4.32 -3.01 -10.85
C SER A 40 4.25 -4.40 -11.44
N VAL A 41 3.44 -4.56 -12.48
CA VAL A 41 3.28 -5.83 -13.19
C VAL A 41 3.37 -5.54 -14.68
N SER A 42 4.19 -6.31 -15.40
CA SER A 42 4.30 -6.12 -16.85
C SER A 42 2.95 -6.38 -17.53
N PRO A 43 2.67 -5.70 -18.66
CA PRO A 43 1.40 -5.91 -19.36
C PRO A 43 1.13 -7.37 -19.71
N ARG A 44 2.16 -8.14 -20.03
CA ARG A 44 2.02 -9.58 -20.36
C ARG A 44 1.56 -10.41 -19.17
N ALA A 45 1.96 -10.02 -17.94
CA ALA A 45 1.68 -10.79 -16.75
C ALA A 45 0.37 -10.38 -16.07
N ARG A 46 -0.25 -9.26 -16.45
CA ARG A 46 -1.43 -8.74 -15.78
C ARG A 46 -2.61 -9.70 -15.81
N ALA A 47 -2.82 -10.36 -16.93
CA ALA A 47 -3.92 -11.31 -17.11
C ALA A 47 -3.64 -12.65 -16.42
N GLY A 48 -2.40 -12.93 -16.04
CA GLY A 48 -1.99 -14.21 -15.45
C GLY A 48 -2.08 -14.28 -13.94
N GLY A 49 -2.62 -13.26 -13.27
CA GLY A 49 -2.77 -13.27 -11.82
C GLY A 49 -1.51 -12.89 -11.06
N THR A 50 -0.49 -12.34 -11.71
CA THR A 50 0.76 -11.94 -11.05
C THR A 50 0.51 -10.87 -10.00
N GLY A 51 -0.31 -9.85 -10.30
CA GLY A 51 -0.65 -8.81 -9.33
C GLY A 51 -1.32 -9.36 -8.08
N ARG A 52 -2.29 -10.25 -8.28
CA ARG A 52 -2.97 -10.92 -7.16
C ARG A 52 -1.97 -11.72 -6.31
N ALA A 53 -1.09 -12.49 -6.95
CA ALA A 53 -0.11 -13.29 -6.24
C ALA A 53 0.83 -12.42 -5.39
N LEU A 54 1.25 -11.27 -5.93
CA LEU A 54 2.10 -10.34 -5.19
C LEU A 54 1.37 -9.74 -4.00
N VAL A 55 0.10 -9.36 -4.16
CA VAL A 55 -0.69 -8.81 -3.05
C VAL A 55 -0.94 -9.88 -1.98
N GLU A 56 -1.20 -11.12 -2.38
CA GLU A 56 -1.38 -12.21 -1.43
C GLU A 56 -0.11 -12.49 -0.65
N ALA A 57 1.05 -12.45 -1.29
CA ALA A 57 2.34 -12.58 -0.61
C ALA A 57 2.57 -11.43 0.37
N PHE A 58 2.21 -10.21 -0.02
CA PHE A 58 2.27 -9.04 0.85
C PHE A 58 1.40 -9.25 2.11
N MET A 59 0.17 -9.75 1.95
CA MET A 59 -0.71 -10.00 3.09
C MET A 59 -0.16 -11.09 4.00
N GLY A 60 0.51 -12.10 3.43
CA GLY A 60 1.19 -13.13 4.21
C GLY A 60 2.32 -12.57 5.06
N HIS A 61 3.13 -11.67 4.51
CA HIS A 61 4.17 -10.99 5.26
C HIS A 61 3.61 -10.11 6.37
N LEU A 62 2.52 -9.42 6.10
CA LEU A 62 1.83 -8.61 7.10
C LEU A 62 1.49 -9.44 8.34
N ALA A 63 0.92 -10.62 8.13
CA ALA A 63 0.58 -11.53 9.21
C ALA A 63 1.82 -12.01 9.97
N LEU A 64 2.87 -12.40 9.24
CA LEU A 64 4.13 -12.87 9.84
C LEU A 64 4.81 -11.79 10.70
N LEU A 65 4.75 -10.54 10.26
CA LEU A 65 5.38 -9.45 10.99
C LEU A 65 4.55 -9.01 12.21
N GLY A 66 3.32 -9.48 12.33
CA GLY A 66 2.46 -9.12 13.46
C GLY A 66 2.03 -7.66 13.47
N LEU A 67 2.04 -7.00 12.32
CA LEU A 67 1.61 -5.60 12.23
C LEU A 67 0.09 -5.52 12.14
N ALA A 68 -0.48 -4.43 12.66
CA ALA A 68 -1.93 -4.33 12.86
C ALA A 68 -2.70 -4.11 11.57
N ARG A 69 -2.07 -3.52 10.56
CA ARG A 69 -2.75 -3.16 9.32
C ARG A 69 -1.79 -2.97 8.15
N ALA A 70 -2.36 -2.99 6.95
CA ALA A 70 -1.69 -2.59 5.73
C ALA A 70 -2.19 -1.21 5.31
N ALA A 71 -1.35 -0.44 4.62
CA ALA A 71 -1.72 0.88 4.13
C ALA A 71 -1.09 1.13 2.76
N LEU A 72 -1.71 2.00 1.99
CA LEU A 72 -1.18 2.44 0.70
C LEU A 72 -1.80 3.76 0.28
N VAL A 73 -1.19 4.39 -0.71
CA VAL A 73 -1.78 5.52 -1.42
C VAL A 73 -2.06 5.07 -2.85
N ALA A 74 -3.32 5.15 -3.26
CA ALA A 74 -3.77 4.70 -4.56
C ALA A 74 -4.15 5.89 -5.44
N VAL A 75 -3.86 5.82 -6.75
CA VAL A 75 -4.49 6.76 -7.67
C VAL A 75 -6.00 6.47 -7.67
N GLN A 76 -6.81 7.53 -7.86
CA GLN A 76 -8.26 7.42 -7.69
C GLN A 76 -8.87 6.31 -8.53
N ASP A 77 -8.36 6.10 -9.74
CA ASP A 77 -8.87 5.08 -10.66
C ASP A 77 -8.60 3.66 -10.18
N SER A 78 -7.61 3.46 -9.31
CA SER A 78 -7.26 2.14 -8.82
C SER A 78 -7.93 1.77 -7.50
N VAL A 79 -8.71 2.67 -6.91
CA VAL A 79 -9.41 2.40 -5.66
C VAL A 79 -10.25 1.12 -5.73
N PRO A 80 -11.07 0.89 -6.79
CA PRO A 80 -11.83 -0.36 -6.87
C PRO A 80 -10.97 -1.61 -6.89
N TYR A 81 -9.80 -1.55 -7.51
CA TYR A 81 -8.86 -2.67 -7.52
C TYR A 81 -8.44 -3.05 -6.09
N TRP A 82 -8.07 -2.04 -5.29
CA TRP A 82 -7.62 -2.28 -3.92
C TRP A 82 -8.77 -2.68 -2.99
N GLU A 83 -9.98 -2.20 -3.26
CA GLU A 83 -11.15 -2.60 -2.49
C GLU A 83 -11.43 -4.10 -2.58
N ARG A 84 -11.07 -4.72 -3.69
CA ARG A 84 -11.20 -6.18 -3.85
C ARG A 84 -10.33 -6.95 -2.86
N PHE A 85 -9.24 -6.33 -2.40
CA PHE A 85 -8.34 -6.94 -1.42
C PHE A 85 -8.66 -6.52 0.01
N GLY A 86 -9.77 -5.84 0.22
CA GLY A 86 -10.22 -5.45 1.55
C GLY A 86 -9.73 -4.10 2.02
N PHE A 87 -9.00 -3.35 1.19
CA PHE A 87 -8.61 -1.98 1.52
C PHE A 87 -9.82 -1.05 1.45
N ARG A 88 -9.81 -0.02 2.31
CA ARG A 88 -10.85 1.01 2.32
C ARG A 88 -10.19 2.37 2.44
N VAL A 89 -10.78 3.36 1.79
CA VAL A 89 -10.32 4.74 1.93
C VAL A 89 -10.43 5.14 3.40
N ALA A 90 -9.35 5.71 3.93
CA ALA A 90 -9.26 6.11 5.32
C ALA A 90 -8.95 7.59 5.42
N ALA A 91 -9.49 8.24 6.45
CA ALA A 91 -9.23 9.66 6.68
C ALA A 91 -7.83 9.88 7.21
N LEU A 92 -7.21 10.98 6.80
CA LEU A 92 -5.94 11.46 7.33
C LEU A 92 -6.17 12.70 8.18
N ALA A 93 -5.27 12.97 9.12
CA ALA A 93 -5.26 14.26 9.82
C ALA A 93 -5.11 15.38 8.78
N ALA A 94 -5.68 16.56 9.05
CA ALA A 94 -5.75 17.65 8.08
C ALA A 94 -4.40 18.01 7.45
N PRO A 95 -3.28 18.14 8.20
CA PRO A 95 -1.99 18.43 7.57
C PRO A 95 -1.52 17.34 6.61
N ARG A 96 -1.80 16.08 6.93
CA ARG A 96 -1.43 14.94 6.09
C ARG A 96 -2.27 14.90 4.82
N GLN A 97 -3.56 15.19 4.93
CA GLN A 97 -4.45 15.25 3.78
C GLN A 97 -4.04 16.38 2.84
N ALA A 98 -3.68 17.54 3.38
CA ALA A 98 -3.21 18.66 2.57
C ALA A 98 -1.94 18.29 1.81
N ALA A 99 -0.99 17.61 2.45
CA ALA A 99 0.22 17.14 1.79
C ALA A 99 -0.10 16.15 0.67
N LEU A 100 -1.04 15.26 0.89
CA LEU A 100 -1.47 14.29 -0.12
C LEU A 100 -2.08 14.98 -1.33
N ASN A 101 -2.86 16.04 -1.10
CA ASN A 101 -3.51 16.81 -2.17
C ASN A 101 -2.50 17.50 -3.09
N THR A 102 -1.24 17.62 -2.69
CA THR A 102 -0.20 18.25 -3.53
C THR A 102 0.40 17.30 -4.56
N TYR A 103 -0.07 16.07 -4.65
CA TYR A 103 0.50 15.05 -5.56
C TYR A 103 0.26 15.36 -7.05
N GLY A 104 -0.49 16.39 -7.38
CA GLY A 104 -0.75 16.77 -8.77
C GLY A 104 -1.79 15.92 -9.48
N ARG A 105 -2.36 14.93 -8.82
CA ARG A 105 -3.45 14.10 -9.33
C ARG A 105 -4.25 13.55 -8.15
N ALA A 106 -5.46 13.10 -8.44
CA ALA A 106 -6.32 12.54 -7.40
C ALA A 106 -5.75 11.22 -6.88
N VAL A 107 -5.50 11.16 -5.59
CA VAL A 107 -5.04 9.96 -4.90
C VAL A 107 -5.86 9.76 -3.63
N ALA A 108 -5.86 8.54 -3.12
CA ALA A 108 -6.58 8.18 -1.91
C ALA A 108 -5.67 7.35 -0.98
N TYR A 109 -5.64 7.71 0.29
CA TYR A 109 -4.99 6.89 1.30
C TYR A 109 -5.95 5.78 1.71
N MET A 110 -5.45 4.55 1.74
CA MET A 110 -6.28 3.38 2.05
C MET A 110 -5.63 2.53 3.11
N GLU A 111 -6.44 1.86 3.92
CA GLU A 111 -6.00 0.93 4.95
C GLU A 111 -6.80 -0.37 4.90
N ARG A 112 -6.17 -1.43 5.38
CA ARG A 112 -6.80 -2.71 5.58
C ARG A 112 -6.29 -3.33 6.88
N PRO A 113 -7.16 -3.78 7.80
CA PRO A 113 -6.72 -4.48 9.01
C PRO A 113 -6.08 -5.82 8.65
N THR A 114 -5.15 -6.29 9.49
CA THR A 114 -4.46 -7.55 9.28
C THR A 114 -5.41 -8.73 9.29
N THR A 115 -6.36 -8.74 10.23
CA THR A 115 -7.39 -9.76 10.28
C THR A 115 -8.63 -9.24 9.57
N THR A 116 -9.17 -10.07 8.69
CA THR A 116 -10.42 -9.75 8.00
C THR A 116 -11.63 -10.11 8.86
N GLY A 117 -11.55 -9.94 10.11
CA GLY A 117 -12.61 -10.09 11.08
C GLY A 117 -13.64 -11.16 10.76
N THR A 118 -13.71 -12.05 11.48
CA THR A 118 -14.83 -12.96 11.42
C THR A 118 -15.69 -12.74 12.65
#